data_168e8da2e4d948ee18c50903e1fa5fe7
#
_entry.id   168e8da2e4d948ee18c50903e1fa5fe7
#
_cell.length_a   1.000
_cell.length_b   1.000
_cell.length_c   1.000
_cell.angle_alpha   90.00
_cell.angle_beta   90.00
_cell.angle_gamma   90.00
#
_symmetry.space_group_name_H-M   'P 1'
#
loop_
_entity.id
_entity.type
_entity.pdbx_description
1 polymer ?
#
loop_
_entity_poly.entity_id
_entity_poly.type
_entity_poly.pdbx_seq_one_letter_code
_entity_poly.pdbx_strand_id
1 'polypeptide(L)'
;MTTEALDFYAYWNGAQVADLWTTLALITGTDDYRSLLLCVALFGLICAAAGAAVRYRGGDLIVWIAAMVFIFSAAFVPRVNIAVRDVRSANVQVVQNIPLGIGWPASVISRASYWLTESFETAFGDVDAARYTRFGVAFPQRVVTTMLSVKPITADGKMSLTNFTERCIVPEILENSVKRQELLNAPDINALISTNGWVNPARRVFMNNKVLTCTEAAEELKKTLEKTEIPALESRLRLKLNVDFKDGVNAALSTAIPQAESIMLGVSRTMAESLRQSLMMSAIPDTTMTFAAKVGQAPLSAGVAIARSQGNLASEINYRTLSEMARSALPKLRNILEFTVIGLWPMVFLMMLGTGTGGAMVCRAYFTLLISVSLWAPITAIINYLTLHLDMEPMNQLVNS
;
A
#
# COMPACT_ATOMS: atom_id res chain seq x y z
N MET A 1 38.88 4.01 9.86
CA MET A 1 38.28 3.52 8.61
C MET A 1 36.77 3.52 8.85
N THR A 2 36.08 4.48 8.32
CA THR A 2 34.60 4.48 8.30
C THR A 2 34.21 3.38 7.32
N THR A 3 33.87 2.20 7.83
CA THR A 3 33.29 1.13 7.03
C THR A 3 31.98 1.67 6.46
N GLU A 4 31.92 1.86 5.14
CA GLU A 4 30.70 2.22 4.46
C GLU A 4 29.61 1.22 4.86
N ALA A 5 28.46 1.75 5.29
CA ALA A 5 27.35 0.90 5.65
C ALA A 5 26.74 0.27 4.38
N LEU A 6 26.46 -1.00 4.43
CA LEU A 6 25.82 -1.74 3.33
C LEU A 6 24.31 -1.44 3.33
N ASP A 7 23.75 -1.09 2.18
CA ASP A 7 22.34 -0.76 2.06
C ASP A 7 21.47 -2.01 2.09
N PHE A 8 20.42 -1.99 2.91
CA PHE A 8 19.36 -2.97 2.95
C PHE A 8 18.01 -2.27 2.76
N TYR A 9 17.23 -2.68 1.77
CA TYR A 9 15.95 -2.06 1.42
C TYR A 9 14.79 -2.80 2.09
N ALA A 10 14.08 -2.08 2.96
CA ALA A 10 12.88 -2.56 3.62
C ALA A 10 11.62 -1.96 2.98
N TYR A 11 10.53 -2.73 2.92
CA TYR A 11 9.26 -2.29 2.34
C TYR A 11 8.24 -2.06 3.46
N TRP A 12 8.12 -0.80 3.91
CA TRP A 12 7.15 -0.31 4.91
C TRP A 12 7.33 -0.84 6.34
N ASN A 13 8.42 -1.46 6.64
CA ASN A 13 8.76 -2.00 7.95
C ASN A 13 10.19 -1.70 8.37
N GLY A 14 10.75 -0.59 7.89
CA GLY A 14 12.16 -0.25 8.09
C GLY A 14 12.57 -0.19 9.55
N ALA A 15 11.72 0.35 10.44
CA ALA A 15 12.00 0.40 11.88
C ALA A 15 12.10 -1.00 12.50
N GLN A 16 11.13 -1.89 12.20
CA GLN A 16 11.12 -3.27 12.71
C GLN A 16 12.32 -4.06 12.18
N VAL A 17 12.69 -3.85 10.92
CA VAL A 17 13.88 -4.49 10.32
C VAL A 17 15.16 -3.99 10.98
N ALA A 18 15.27 -2.71 11.30
CA ALA A 18 16.41 -2.15 12.02
C ALA A 18 16.51 -2.72 13.45
N ASP A 19 15.37 -2.87 14.14
CA ASP A 19 15.29 -3.51 15.47
C ASP A 19 15.73 -4.98 15.38
N LEU A 20 15.34 -5.70 14.33
CA LEU A 20 15.78 -7.08 14.10
C LEU A 20 17.30 -7.16 13.91
N TRP A 21 17.87 -6.30 13.06
CA TRP A 21 19.31 -6.26 12.85
C TRP A 21 20.07 -5.92 14.14
N THR A 22 19.53 -5.00 14.93
CA THR A 22 20.08 -4.63 16.25
C THR A 22 20.04 -5.85 17.20
N THR A 23 18.92 -6.55 17.25
CA THR A 23 18.78 -7.79 18.07
C THR A 23 19.76 -8.87 17.62
N LEU A 24 19.94 -9.04 16.30
CA LEU A 24 20.90 -9.96 15.72
C LEU A 24 22.34 -9.62 16.11
N ALA A 25 22.71 -8.35 16.03
CA ALA A 25 24.02 -7.85 16.44
C ALA A 25 24.26 -8.11 17.95
N LEU A 26 23.25 -7.86 18.79
CA LEU A 26 23.31 -8.12 20.22
C LEU A 26 23.49 -9.62 20.50
N ILE A 27 22.63 -10.50 20.00
CA ILE A 27 22.70 -11.95 20.22
C ILE A 27 24.06 -12.49 19.79
N THR A 28 24.50 -12.17 18.59
CA THR A 28 25.77 -12.67 18.04
C THR A 28 27.01 -12.02 18.67
N GLY A 29 26.82 -10.96 19.46
CA GLY A 29 27.87 -10.29 20.20
C GLY A 29 28.08 -10.82 21.61
N THR A 30 27.15 -11.61 22.18
CA THR A 30 27.21 -12.12 23.56
C THR A 30 28.27 -13.21 23.73
N ASP A 31 28.85 -13.28 24.91
CA ASP A 31 29.80 -14.35 25.27
C ASP A 31 29.08 -15.70 25.41
N ASP A 32 27.82 -15.70 25.77
CA ASP A 32 26.98 -16.90 25.83
C ASP A 32 26.80 -17.53 24.45
N TYR A 33 26.54 -16.71 23.41
CA TYR A 33 26.43 -17.21 22.05
C TYR A 33 27.78 -17.74 21.53
N ARG A 34 28.91 -17.08 21.88
CA ARG A 34 30.25 -17.58 21.56
C ARG A 34 30.56 -18.93 22.25
N SER A 35 30.17 -19.06 23.51
CA SER A 35 30.29 -20.33 24.26
C SER A 35 29.46 -21.43 23.62
N LEU A 36 28.25 -21.12 23.19
CA LEU A 36 27.40 -22.07 22.48
C LEU A 36 28.02 -22.48 21.12
N LEU A 37 28.59 -21.55 20.37
CA LEU A 37 29.32 -21.84 19.13
C LEU A 37 30.48 -22.82 19.38
N LEU A 38 31.25 -22.62 20.44
CA LEU A 38 32.35 -23.51 20.84
C LEU A 38 31.84 -24.89 21.20
N CYS A 39 30.75 -24.99 21.98
CA CYS A 39 30.14 -26.28 22.34
C CYS A 39 29.66 -27.04 21.08
N VAL A 40 29.01 -26.39 20.17
CA VAL A 40 28.55 -26.99 18.91
C VAL A 40 29.73 -27.41 18.02
N ALA A 41 30.77 -26.58 17.96
CA ALA A 41 31.97 -26.89 17.22
C ALA A 41 32.70 -28.12 17.82
N LEU A 42 32.84 -28.21 19.13
CA LEU A 42 33.41 -29.37 19.84
C LEU A 42 32.59 -30.65 19.58
N PHE A 43 31.26 -30.54 19.69
CA PHE A 43 30.37 -31.67 19.41
C PHE A 43 30.51 -32.15 17.93
N GLY A 44 30.52 -31.21 17.01
CA GLY A 44 30.76 -31.50 15.58
C GLY A 44 32.12 -32.16 15.34
N LEU A 45 33.15 -31.71 16.05
CA LEU A 45 34.50 -32.32 15.99
C LEU A 45 34.51 -33.77 16.46
N ILE A 46 33.83 -34.05 17.59
CA ILE A 46 33.70 -35.40 18.13
C ILE A 46 32.99 -36.31 17.10
N CYS A 47 31.87 -35.84 16.54
CA CYS A 47 31.14 -36.57 15.51
C CYS A 47 31.98 -36.79 14.23
N ALA A 48 32.76 -35.80 13.79
CA ALA A 48 33.64 -35.92 12.65
C ALA A 48 34.82 -36.88 12.88
N ALA A 49 35.40 -36.84 14.10
CA ALA A 49 36.46 -37.75 14.50
C ALA A 49 35.96 -39.22 14.58
N ALA A 50 34.78 -39.44 15.18
CA ALA A 50 34.15 -40.75 15.22
C ALA A 50 33.86 -41.30 13.80
N GLY A 51 33.32 -40.46 12.92
CA GLY A 51 33.06 -40.79 11.53
C GLY A 51 34.32 -41.11 10.72
N ALA A 52 35.40 -40.35 10.93
CA ALA A 52 36.70 -40.60 10.31
C ALA A 52 37.33 -41.92 10.81
N ALA A 53 37.20 -42.22 12.12
CA ALA A 53 37.70 -43.49 12.68
C ALA A 53 36.95 -44.70 12.11
N VAL A 54 35.62 -44.64 11.97
CA VAL A 54 34.81 -45.72 11.39
C VAL A 54 35.09 -45.94 9.92
N ARG A 55 35.35 -44.85 9.16
CA ARG A 55 35.60 -44.93 7.72
C ARG A 55 37.07 -45.09 7.33
N TYR A 56 37.96 -45.11 8.31
CA TYR A 56 39.43 -45.16 8.13
C TYR A 56 39.96 -44.06 7.17
N ARG A 57 39.31 -42.88 7.15
CA ARG A 57 39.65 -41.73 6.32
C ARG A 57 40.02 -40.50 7.17
N GLY A 58 41.24 -40.41 7.65
CA GLY A 58 41.73 -39.24 8.41
C GLY A 58 41.69 -37.93 7.65
N GLY A 59 41.70 -37.94 6.31
CA GLY A 59 41.56 -36.75 5.47
C GLY A 59 40.21 -36.02 5.66
N ASP A 60 39.13 -36.74 5.92
CA ASP A 60 37.77 -36.17 6.14
C ASP A 60 37.74 -35.27 7.36
N LEU A 61 38.51 -35.60 8.43
CA LEU A 61 38.62 -34.77 9.63
C LEU A 61 39.35 -33.44 9.35
N ILE A 62 40.45 -33.49 8.56
CA ILE A 62 41.20 -32.28 8.20
C ILE A 62 40.32 -31.34 7.37
N VAL A 63 39.59 -31.89 6.40
CA VAL A 63 38.65 -31.11 5.56
C VAL A 63 37.53 -30.50 6.43
N TRP A 64 37.03 -31.26 7.41
CA TRP A 64 36.01 -30.74 8.32
C TRP A 64 36.55 -29.57 9.17
N ILE A 65 37.75 -29.71 9.77
CA ILE A 65 38.37 -28.62 10.55
C ILE A 65 38.61 -27.39 9.68
N ALA A 66 39.17 -27.58 8.50
CA ALA A 66 39.43 -26.48 7.56
C ALA A 66 38.15 -25.75 7.17
N ALA A 67 37.08 -26.48 6.87
CA ALA A 67 35.76 -25.90 6.54
C ALA A 67 35.18 -25.13 7.73
N MET A 68 35.26 -25.65 8.94
CA MET A 68 34.79 -25.00 10.16
C MET A 68 35.52 -23.68 10.44
N VAL A 69 36.86 -23.70 10.39
CA VAL A 69 37.73 -22.54 10.57
C VAL A 69 37.42 -21.49 9.50
N PHE A 70 37.28 -21.92 8.24
CA PHE A 70 36.94 -21.02 7.15
C PHE A 70 35.58 -20.36 7.34
N ILE A 71 34.52 -21.12 7.63
CA ILE A 71 33.18 -20.60 7.87
C ILE A 71 33.19 -19.61 9.02
N PHE A 72 33.81 -19.96 10.15
CA PHE A 72 33.89 -19.08 11.31
C PHE A 72 34.65 -17.78 11.01
N SER A 73 35.85 -17.89 10.42
CA SER A 73 36.72 -16.75 10.15
C SER A 73 36.17 -15.83 9.05
N ALA A 74 35.49 -16.37 8.05
CA ALA A 74 34.94 -15.60 6.92
C ALA A 74 33.56 -15.04 7.19
N ALA A 75 32.68 -15.78 7.89
CA ALA A 75 31.29 -15.40 8.04
C ALA A 75 30.95 -14.74 9.40
N PHE A 76 31.63 -15.11 10.47
CA PHE A 76 31.30 -14.64 11.81
C PHE A 76 32.23 -13.55 12.36
N VAL A 77 33.54 -13.71 12.18
CA VAL A 77 34.53 -12.77 12.73
C VAL A 77 34.43 -11.37 12.12
N PRO A 78 34.36 -11.21 10.79
CA PRO A 78 34.23 -9.89 10.20
C PRO A 78 32.82 -9.30 10.49
N ARG A 79 32.80 -8.02 10.81
CA ARG A 79 31.58 -7.28 11.12
C ARG A 79 31.38 -6.14 10.11
N VAL A 80 30.13 -5.89 9.77
CA VAL A 80 29.73 -4.81 8.86
C VAL A 80 28.61 -3.98 9.48
N ASN A 81 28.46 -2.77 8.95
CA ASN A 81 27.34 -1.91 9.28
C ASN A 81 26.30 -2.02 8.16
N ILE A 82 25.02 -2.05 8.54
CA ILE A 82 23.89 -2.07 7.61
C ILE A 82 23.09 -0.78 7.76
N ALA A 83 22.86 -0.10 6.64
CA ALA A 83 21.93 1.01 6.52
C ALA A 83 20.60 0.47 6.04
N VAL A 84 19.63 0.33 6.93
CA VAL A 84 18.25 -0.05 6.61
C VAL A 84 17.55 1.17 6.00
N ARG A 85 17.22 1.08 4.72
CA ARG A 85 16.50 2.10 3.96
C ARG A 85 15.06 1.68 3.78
N ASP A 86 14.12 2.40 4.38
CA ASP A 86 12.70 2.17 4.10
C ASP A 86 12.31 2.86 2.80
N VAL A 87 11.90 2.05 1.83
CA VAL A 87 11.57 2.52 0.47
C VAL A 87 10.45 3.56 0.48
N ARG A 88 9.50 3.44 1.42
CA ARG A 88 8.35 4.35 1.51
C ARG A 88 8.65 5.65 2.27
N SER A 89 9.26 5.53 3.44
CA SER A 89 9.46 6.69 4.32
C SER A 89 10.77 7.44 4.07
N ALA A 90 11.60 6.93 3.15
CA ALA A 90 12.98 7.39 2.91
C ALA A 90 13.83 7.51 4.21
N ASN A 91 13.37 6.90 5.31
CA ASN A 91 14.07 6.87 6.57
C ASN A 91 15.24 5.88 6.48
N VAL A 92 16.39 6.30 6.97
CA VAL A 92 17.60 5.48 6.99
C VAL A 92 18.04 5.27 8.43
N GLN A 93 18.16 4.01 8.85
CA GLN A 93 18.67 3.65 10.17
C GLN A 93 19.92 2.77 9.99
N VAL A 94 21.01 3.17 10.63
CA VAL A 94 22.28 2.45 10.54
C VAL A 94 22.45 1.56 11.77
N VAL A 95 22.55 0.26 11.53
CA VAL A 95 22.84 -0.75 12.56
C VAL A 95 24.28 -1.22 12.40
N GLN A 96 25.01 -1.28 13.50
CA GLN A 96 26.43 -1.60 13.52
C GLN A 96 26.68 -3.03 14.02
N ASN A 97 27.87 -3.54 13.74
CA ASN A 97 28.40 -4.77 14.34
C ASN A 97 27.65 -6.06 13.94
N ILE A 98 27.17 -6.14 12.69
CA ILE A 98 26.49 -7.32 12.16
C ILE A 98 27.51 -8.30 11.56
N PRO A 99 27.36 -9.64 11.77
CA PRO A 99 28.24 -10.61 11.12
C PRO A 99 28.21 -10.52 9.59
N LEU A 100 29.39 -10.53 8.97
CA LEU A 100 29.53 -10.41 7.50
C LEU A 100 28.73 -11.49 6.76
N GLY A 101 28.71 -12.72 7.30
CA GLY A 101 28.07 -13.88 6.66
C GLY A 101 26.57 -13.75 6.44
N ILE A 102 25.89 -12.86 7.15
CA ILE A 102 24.49 -12.51 6.86
C ILE A 102 24.38 -11.08 6.31
N GLY A 103 25.13 -10.14 6.85
CA GLY A 103 25.02 -8.73 6.49
C GLY A 103 25.30 -8.47 5.02
N TRP A 104 26.36 -9.04 4.47
CA TRP A 104 26.73 -8.84 3.08
C TRP A 104 25.77 -9.53 2.10
N PRO A 105 25.45 -10.84 2.23
CA PRO A 105 24.53 -11.48 1.31
C PRO A 105 23.11 -10.89 1.38
N ALA A 106 22.60 -10.61 2.55
CA ALA A 106 21.28 -9.98 2.71
C ALA A 106 21.20 -8.61 2.05
N SER A 107 22.24 -7.79 2.20
CA SER A 107 22.35 -6.49 1.55
C SER A 107 22.38 -6.63 0.02
N VAL A 108 23.19 -7.53 -0.52
CA VAL A 108 23.28 -7.76 -1.97
C VAL A 108 21.95 -8.25 -2.54
N ILE A 109 21.31 -9.22 -1.87
CA ILE A 109 20.02 -9.77 -2.30
C ILE A 109 18.92 -8.70 -2.24
N SER A 110 18.86 -7.93 -1.15
CA SER A 110 17.90 -6.86 -0.99
C SER A 110 18.08 -5.74 -2.04
N ARG A 111 19.32 -5.36 -2.31
CA ARG A 111 19.66 -4.39 -3.36
C ARG A 111 19.26 -4.86 -4.74
N ALA A 112 19.55 -6.11 -5.06
CA ALA A 112 19.19 -6.73 -6.35
C ALA A 112 17.66 -6.79 -6.52
N SER A 113 16.94 -7.18 -5.45
CA SER A 113 15.49 -7.20 -5.43
C SER A 113 14.88 -5.79 -5.63
N TYR A 114 15.41 -4.79 -4.95
CA TYR A 114 14.97 -3.41 -5.10
C TYR A 114 15.21 -2.88 -6.52
N TRP A 115 16.41 -3.05 -7.04
CA TRP A 115 16.76 -2.66 -8.40
C TRP A 115 15.85 -3.32 -9.44
N LEU A 116 15.57 -4.62 -9.27
CA LEU A 116 14.70 -5.36 -10.17
C LEU A 116 13.25 -4.84 -10.10
N THR A 117 12.75 -4.55 -8.90
CA THR A 117 11.42 -3.96 -8.69
C THR A 117 11.29 -2.61 -9.39
N GLU A 118 12.26 -1.71 -9.17
CA GLU A 118 12.28 -0.38 -9.78
C GLU A 118 12.42 -0.45 -11.31
N SER A 119 13.20 -1.42 -11.81
CA SER A 119 13.37 -1.66 -13.24
C SER A 119 12.06 -2.09 -13.90
N PHE A 120 11.27 -2.98 -13.27
CA PHE A 120 9.95 -3.36 -13.78
C PHE A 120 8.98 -2.19 -13.76
N GLU A 121 8.87 -1.45 -12.65
CA GLU A 121 8.00 -0.28 -12.56
C GLU A 121 8.34 0.80 -13.61
N THR A 122 9.62 0.97 -13.91
CA THR A 122 10.08 1.91 -14.93
C THR A 122 9.79 1.40 -16.34
N ALA A 123 10.02 0.11 -16.60
CA ALA A 123 9.76 -0.52 -17.89
C ALA A 123 8.27 -0.54 -18.25
N PHE A 124 7.40 -0.70 -17.26
CA PHE A 124 5.95 -0.64 -17.45
C PHE A 124 5.44 0.80 -17.68
N GLY A 125 6.28 1.83 -17.44
CA GLY A 125 5.91 3.23 -17.58
C GLY A 125 4.87 3.69 -16.57
N ASP A 126 4.81 3.02 -15.42
CA ASP A 126 3.83 3.33 -14.37
C ASP A 126 3.96 4.77 -13.88
N VAL A 127 2.84 5.49 -13.87
CA VAL A 127 2.75 6.77 -13.17
C VAL A 127 2.95 6.56 -11.66
N ASP A 128 3.44 7.57 -10.98
CA ASP A 128 3.82 7.48 -9.57
C ASP A 128 2.74 6.85 -8.67
N ALA A 129 1.47 7.16 -8.91
CA ALA A 129 0.34 6.59 -8.15
C ALA A 129 0.16 5.08 -8.35
N ALA A 130 0.65 4.51 -9.44
CA ALA A 130 0.56 3.09 -9.73
C ALA A 130 1.75 2.30 -9.19
N ARG A 131 2.85 2.94 -8.77
CA ARG A 131 4.06 2.28 -8.31
C ARG A 131 3.86 1.60 -6.96
N TYR A 132 4.14 0.30 -6.93
CA TYR A 132 4.11 -0.51 -5.71
C TYR A 132 5.11 0.02 -4.66
N THR A 133 6.31 0.41 -5.08
CA THR A 133 7.35 0.94 -4.19
C THR A 133 6.91 2.18 -3.44
N ARG A 134 6.10 3.05 -4.06
CA ARG A 134 5.63 4.30 -3.44
C ARG A 134 4.36 4.15 -2.61
N PHE A 135 3.33 3.54 -3.19
CA PHE A 135 1.98 3.57 -2.62
C PHE A 135 1.43 2.19 -2.26
N GLY A 136 2.12 1.12 -2.65
CA GLY A 136 1.69 -0.25 -2.42
C GLY A 136 0.79 -0.80 -3.52
N VAL A 137 0.29 -2.01 -3.29
CA VAL A 137 -0.53 -2.75 -4.26
C VAL A 137 -1.89 -2.09 -4.44
N ALA A 138 -2.30 -1.96 -5.70
CA ALA A 138 -3.63 -1.48 -6.11
C ALA A 138 -4.03 -0.13 -5.48
N PHE A 139 -3.07 0.76 -5.30
CA PHE A 139 -3.34 2.08 -4.71
C PHE A 139 -4.38 2.89 -5.49
N PRO A 140 -4.38 2.97 -6.83
CA PRO A 140 -5.42 3.66 -7.59
C PRO A 140 -6.83 3.14 -7.29
N GLN A 141 -7.02 1.83 -7.19
CA GLN A 141 -8.31 1.23 -6.83
C GLN A 141 -8.73 1.63 -5.41
N ARG A 142 -7.80 1.62 -4.45
CA ARG A 142 -8.05 2.05 -3.07
C ARG A 142 -8.46 3.52 -2.99
N VAL A 143 -7.87 4.36 -3.80
CA VAL A 143 -8.24 5.78 -3.90
C VAL A 143 -9.68 5.89 -4.37
N VAL A 144 -10.03 5.30 -5.52
CA VAL A 144 -11.38 5.38 -6.09
C VAL A 144 -12.43 4.81 -5.12
N THR A 145 -12.19 3.64 -4.51
CA THR A 145 -13.12 3.04 -3.54
C THR A 145 -13.29 3.90 -2.29
N THR A 146 -12.20 4.51 -1.82
CA THR A 146 -12.25 5.42 -0.67
C THR A 146 -13.02 6.69 -1.02
N MET A 147 -12.82 7.24 -2.22
CA MET A 147 -13.55 8.40 -2.72
C MET A 147 -15.05 8.13 -2.82
N LEU A 148 -15.48 6.98 -3.34
CA LEU A 148 -16.90 6.59 -3.39
C LEU A 148 -17.55 6.46 -2.00
N SER A 149 -16.76 6.24 -0.96
CA SER A 149 -17.22 6.13 0.43
C SER A 149 -17.15 7.46 1.21
N VAL A 150 -16.75 8.55 0.58
CA VAL A 150 -16.63 9.88 1.22
C VAL A 150 -18.02 10.40 1.58
N LYS A 151 -18.17 10.85 2.83
CA LYS A 151 -19.36 11.53 3.34
C LYS A 151 -18.97 12.83 4.03
N PRO A 152 -19.86 13.84 4.06
CA PRO A 152 -19.59 15.08 4.77
C PRO A 152 -19.27 14.83 6.24
N ILE A 153 -18.28 15.55 6.76
CA ILE A 153 -17.82 15.42 8.15
C ILE A 153 -18.47 16.48 9.04
N THR A 154 -18.58 17.71 8.51
CA THR A 154 -19.12 18.82 9.29
C THR A 154 -20.65 18.83 9.24
N ALA A 155 -21.30 19.29 10.32
CA ALA A 155 -22.76 19.42 10.37
C ALA A 155 -23.27 20.41 9.31
N ASP A 156 -22.55 21.52 9.13
CA ASP A 156 -22.91 22.57 8.17
C ASP A 156 -22.76 22.09 6.73
N GLY A 157 -21.68 21.39 6.42
CA GLY A 157 -21.44 20.79 5.10
C GLY A 157 -22.51 19.74 4.78
N LYS A 158 -22.83 18.87 5.72
CA LYS A 158 -23.90 17.87 5.58
C LYS A 158 -25.27 18.51 5.33
N MET A 159 -25.63 19.51 6.13
CA MET A 159 -26.91 20.18 6.01
C MET A 159 -27.01 20.95 4.71
N SER A 160 -25.99 21.71 4.35
CA SER A 160 -25.92 22.47 3.10
C SER A 160 -26.02 21.57 1.88
N LEU A 161 -25.26 20.48 1.86
CA LEU A 161 -25.27 19.52 0.78
C LEU A 161 -26.62 18.80 0.65
N THR A 162 -27.20 18.36 1.79
CA THR A 162 -28.51 17.70 1.78
C THR A 162 -29.60 18.65 1.30
N ASN A 163 -29.69 19.89 1.83
CA ASN A 163 -30.69 20.86 1.43
C ASN A 163 -30.58 21.22 -0.06
N PHE A 164 -29.37 21.44 -0.55
CA PHE A 164 -29.12 21.73 -1.95
C PHE A 164 -29.56 20.57 -2.84
N THR A 165 -29.14 19.36 -2.50
CA THR A 165 -29.48 18.17 -3.28
C THR A 165 -30.98 17.93 -3.29
N GLU A 166 -31.66 18.04 -2.13
CA GLU A 166 -33.10 17.81 -2.00
C GLU A 166 -33.94 18.84 -2.79
N ARG A 167 -33.53 20.10 -2.80
CA ARG A 167 -34.31 21.18 -3.38
C ARG A 167 -33.97 21.51 -4.83
N CYS A 168 -32.70 21.36 -5.20
CA CYS A 168 -32.20 21.81 -6.49
C CYS A 168 -31.87 20.67 -7.44
N ILE A 169 -31.40 19.50 -6.95
CA ILE A 169 -30.98 18.38 -7.82
C ILE A 169 -32.10 17.36 -7.97
N VAL A 170 -32.64 16.85 -6.86
CA VAL A 170 -33.61 15.75 -6.87
C VAL A 170 -34.80 16.03 -7.77
N PRO A 171 -35.43 17.22 -7.73
CA PRO A 171 -36.54 17.51 -8.61
C PRO A 171 -36.16 17.50 -10.09
N GLU A 172 -34.97 17.98 -10.48
CA GLU A 172 -34.51 18.00 -11.86
C GLU A 172 -34.33 16.60 -12.43
N ILE A 173 -33.74 15.69 -11.64
CA ILE A 173 -33.50 14.30 -12.07
C ILE A 173 -34.77 13.44 -12.05
N LEU A 174 -35.80 13.85 -11.30
CA LEU A 174 -37.09 13.17 -11.27
C LEU A 174 -37.98 13.62 -12.44
N GLU A 175 -37.98 14.89 -12.78
CA GLU A 175 -38.79 15.47 -13.84
C GLU A 175 -38.22 15.21 -15.24
N ASN A 176 -36.88 15.06 -15.36
CA ASN A 176 -36.22 14.93 -16.65
C ASN A 176 -35.23 13.77 -16.70
N SER A 177 -35.54 12.75 -17.51
CA SER A 177 -34.70 11.57 -17.72
C SER A 177 -33.37 11.90 -18.38
N VAL A 178 -33.31 12.92 -19.25
CA VAL A 178 -32.08 13.35 -19.93
C VAL A 178 -31.11 13.96 -18.90
N LYS A 179 -31.60 14.88 -18.06
CA LYS A 179 -30.78 15.47 -16.99
C LYS A 179 -30.25 14.42 -16.00
N ARG A 180 -31.03 13.38 -15.74
CA ARG A 180 -30.58 12.25 -14.92
C ARG A 180 -29.41 11.51 -15.56
N GLN A 181 -29.48 11.27 -16.87
CA GLN A 181 -28.40 10.60 -17.59
C GLN A 181 -27.15 11.49 -17.71
N GLU A 182 -27.34 12.78 -17.95
CA GLU A 182 -26.27 13.78 -17.90
C GLU A 182 -25.56 13.80 -16.56
N LEU A 183 -26.31 13.75 -15.44
CA LEU A 183 -25.76 13.73 -14.08
C LEU A 183 -24.92 12.47 -13.83
N LEU A 184 -25.40 11.30 -14.26
CA LEU A 184 -24.69 10.03 -14.07
C LEU A 184 -23.40 9.96 -14.88
N ASN A 185 -23.39 10.55 -16.06
CA ASN A 185 -22.26 10.54 -16.98
C ASN A 185 -21.34 11.77 -16.83
N ALA A 186 -21.68 12.72 -15.93
CA ALA A 186 -20.94 13.96 -15.80
C ALA A 186 -19.52 13.73 -15.24
N PRO A 187 -18.49 14.09 -15.99
CA PRO A 187 -17.13 14.07 -15.48
C PRO A 187 -16.94 15.06 -14.31
N ASP A 188 -17.68 16.16 -14.28
CA ASP A 188 -17.73 17.12 -13.18
C ASP A 188 -19.17 17.60 -12.97
N ILE A 189 -19.78 17.16 -11.86
CA ILE A 189 -21.16 17.54 -11.48
C ILE A 189 -21.24 19.04 -11.18
N ASN A 190 -20.20 19.64 -10.62
CA ASN A 190 -20.24 21.08 -10.31
C ASN A 190 -20.24 21.93 -11.58
N ALA A 191 -19.45 21.54 -12.58
CA ALA A 191 -19.46 22.18 -13.88
C ALA A 191 -20.83 22.02 -14.55
N LEU A 192 -21.40 20.83 -14.52
CA LEU A 192 -22.76 20.56 -15.05
C LEU A 192 -23.82 21.43 -14.37
N ILE A 193 -23.86 21.49 -13.05
CA ILE A 193 -24.83 22.26 -12.29
C ILE A 193 -24.68 23.76 -12.53
N SER A 194 -23.45 24.24 -12.74
CA SER A 194 -23.17 25.65 -13.05
C SER A 194 -23.53 26.03 -14.47
N THR A 195 -23.85 25.06 -15.33
CA THR A 195 -24.29 25.33 -16.71
C THR A 195 -25.67 25.99 -16.67
N ASN A 196 -25.84 27.11 -17.38
CA ASN A 196 -27.08 27.86 -17.42
C ASN A 196 -28.27 26.97 -17.83
N GLY A 197 -29.27 26.89 -16.92
CA GLY A 197 -30.51 26.15 -17.15
C GLY A 197 -30.51 24.70 -16.69
N TRP A 198 -29.41 24.15 -16.16
CA TRP A 198 -29.42 22.79 -15.63
C TRP A 198 -30.23 22.71 -14.32
N VAL A 199 -29.98 23.62 -13.36
CA VAL A 199 -30.85 23.81 -12.17
C VAL A 199 -31.89 24.87 -12.45
N ASN A 200 -33.13 24.70 -11.95
CA ASN A 200 -34.17 25.66 -12.12
C ASN A 200 -33.93 26.91 -11.23
N PRO A 201 -33.72 28.11 -11.79
CA PRO A 201 -33.42 29.31 -11.02
C PRO A 201 -34.64 29.82 -10.19
N ALA A 202 -35.84 29.37 -10.51
CA ALA A 202 -37.03 29.75 -9.73
C ALA A 202 -37.12 29.04 -8.37
N ARG A 203 -36.40 27.91 -8.21
CA ARG A 203 -36.36 27.15 -6.95
C ARG A 203 -35.43 27.82 -5.95
N ARG A 204 -35.83 27.77 -4.69
CA ARG A 204 -35.06 28.38 -3.60
C ARG A 204 -34.71 27.34 -2.54
N VAL A 205 -33.56 27.51 -1.94
CA VAL A 205 -33.04 26.67 -0.86
C VAL A 205 -32.54 27.51 0.29
N PHE A 206 -32.77 27.04 1.53
CA PHE A 206 -32.22 27.65 2.71
C PHE A 206 -30.85 27.07 3.03
N MET A 207 -29.83 27.92 3.01
CA MET A 207 -28.43 27.54 3.25
C MET A 207 -27.71 28.70 3.95
N ASN A 208 -26.86 28.41 4.94
CA ASN A 208 -26.07 29.41 5.67
C ASN A 208 -26.92 30.59 6.21
N ASN A 209 -28.09 30.27 6.77
CA ASN A 209 -29.07 31.27 7.27
C ASN A 209 -29.63 32.25 6.24
N LYS A 210 -29.54 31.90 4.94
CA LYS A 210 -30.07 32.72 3.85
C LYS A 210 -30.94 31.87 2.92
N VAL A 211 -31.90 32.51 2.29
CA VAL A 211 -32.69 31.92 1.21
C VAL A 211 -32.06 32.34 -0.11
N LEU A 212 -31.50 31.36 -0.81
CA LEU A 212 -30.79 31.56 -2.07
C LEU A 212 -31.56 30.88 -3.21
N THR A 213 -31.36 31.35 -4.45
CA THR A 213 -31.76 30.62 -5.65
C THR A 213 -30.88 29.40 -5.83
N CYS A 214 -31.29 28.36 -6.57
CA CYS A 214 -30.48 27.18 -6.78
C CYS A 214 -29.15 27.47 -7.50
N THR A 215 -29.10 28.50 -8.32
CA THR A 215 -27.85 28.96 -8.98
C THR A 215 -26.86 29.58 -8.00
N GLU A 216 -27.33 30.50 -7.16
CA GLU A 216 -26.52 31.13 -6.09
C GLU A 216 -26.08 30.10 -5.06
N ALA A 217 -26.98 29.17 -4.73
CA ALA A 217 -26.71 28.10 -3.76
C ALA A 217 -25.64 27.13 -4.25
N ALA A 218 -25.55 26.86 -5.53
CA ALA A 218 -24.48 26.03 -6.11
C ALA A 218 -23.10 26.66 -5.88
N GLU A 219 -22.97 27.96 -6.08
CA GLU A 219 -21.71 28.68 -5.84
C GLU A 219 -21.37 28.75 -4.33
N GLU A 220 -22.37 29.01 -3.51
CA GLU A 220 -22.17 29.06 -2.05
C GLU A 220 -21.82 27.68 -1.48
N LEU A 221 -22.44 26.63 -1.98
CA LEU A 221 -22.09 25.24 -1.63
C LEU A 221 -20.63 24.94 -1.99
N LYS A 222 -20.21 25.31 -3.21
CA LYS A 222 -18.82 25.15 -3.63
C LYS A 222 -17.85 25.81 -2.65
N LYS A 223 -18.11 27.07 -2.28
CA LYS A 223 -17.29 27.81 -1.30
C LYS A 223 -17.27 27.16 0.08
N THR A 224 -18.42 26.69 0.56
CA THR A 224 -18.55 26.02 1.85
C THR A 224 -17.77 24.72 1.87
N LEU A 225 -17.89 23.90 0.82
CA LEU A 225 -17.15 22.64 0.70
C LEU A 225 -15.65 22.88 0.63
N GLU A 226 -15.19 23.83 -0.16
CA GLU A 226 -13.76 24.16 -0.30
C GLU A 226 -13.15 24.69 0.99
N LYS A 227 -13.89 25.48 1.74
CA LYS A 227 -13.37 26.13 2.96
C LYS A 227 -13.36 25.22 4.17
N THR A 228 -14.35 24.36 4.33
CA THR A 228 -14.56 23.59 5.57
C THR A 228 -14.43 22.08 5.38
N GLU A 229 -15.08 21.51 4.36
CA GLU A 229 -15.16 20.07 4.19
C GLU A 229 -13.88 19.48 3.59
N ILE A 230 -13.33 20.09 2.54
CA ILE A 230 -12.17 19.54 1.84
C ILE A 230 -10.96 19.42 2.76
N PRO A 231 -10.56 20.42 3.57
CA PRO A 231 -9.44 20.27 4.50
C PRO A 231 -9.65 19.20 5.56
N ALA A 232 -10.89 19.05 6.05
CA ALA A 232 -11.24 18.02 7.02
C ALA A 232 -11.18 16.61 6.39
N LEU A 233 -11.66 16.47 5.16
CA LEU A 233 -11.61 15.23 4.39
C LEU A 233 -10.18 14.83 4.01
N GLU A 234 -9.34 15.77 3.62
CA GLU A 234 -7.93 15.52 3.32
C GLU A 234 -7.23 14.89 4.51
N SER A 235 -7.43 15.42 5.72
CA SER A 235 -6.87 14.85 6.94
C SER A 235 -7.35 13.42 7.19
N ARG A 236 -8.63 13.16 6.94
CA ARG A 236 -9.22 11.83 7.12
C ARG A 236 -8.78 10.83 6.04
N LEU A 237 -8.62 11.28 4.81
CA LEU A 237 -8.13 10.46 3.70
C LEU A 237 -6.70 9.99 3.93
N ARG A 238 -5.85 10.83 4.49
CA ARG A 238 -4.48 10.45 4.89
C ARG A 238 -4.49 9.23 5.78
N LEU A 239 -5.34 9.24 6.81
CA LEU A 239 -5.46 8.12 7.75
C LEU A 239 -6.01 6.87 7.07
N LYS A 240 -7.05 7.02 6.22
CA LYS A 240 -7.67 5.88 5.53
C LYS A 240 -6.76 5.25 4.48
N LEU A 241 -6.05 6.06 3.70
CA LEU A 241 -5.14 5.57 2.67
C LEU A 241 -3.81 5.10 3.27
N ASN A 242 -3.60 5.33 4.58
CA ASN A 242 -2.38 4.98 5.30
C ASN A 242 -1.11 5.49 4.59
N VAL A 243 -1.16 6.76 4.16
CA VAL A 243 -0.08 7.41 3.43
C VAL A 243 0.72 8.23 4.43
N ASP A 244 1.70 7.60 5.10
CA ASP A 244 2.63 8.25 6.01
C ASP A 244 3.90 8.66 5.24
N PHE A 245 3.92 9.86 4.71
CA PHE A 245 5.15 10.51 4.25
C PHE A 245 5.54 11.60 5.25
N LYS A 246 6.74 11.54 5.78
CA LYS A 246 7.23 12.52 6.77
C LYS A 246 7.33 13.95 6.23
N ASP A 247 7.57 14.11 4.92
CA ASP A 247 7.74 15.41 4.31
C ASP A 247 6.90 15.53 3.02
N GLY A 248 5.91 16.44 3.03
CA GLY A 248 5.16 16.77 1.83
C GLY A 248 3.93 15.91 1.50
N VAL A 249 3.33 15.27 2.51
CA VAL A 249 2.12 14.40 2.33
C VAL A 249 1.00 15.06 1.55
N ASN A 250 0.80 16.36 1.72
CA ASN A 250 -0.20 17.11 0.95
C ASN A 250 0.14 17.13 -0.54
N ALA A 251 1.40 17.35 -0.87
CA ALA A 251 1.86 17.37 -2.25
C ALA A 251 1.75 15.97 -2.88
N ALA A 252 2.09 14.92 -2.14
CA ALA A 252 2.01 13.55 -2.65
C ALA A 252 0.56 13.09 -2.89
N LEU A 253 -0.39 13.42 -1.99
CA LEU A 253 -1.81 13.09 -2.20
C LEU A 253 -2.46 13.95 -3.27
N SER A 254 -2.10 15.24 -3.33
CA SER A 254 -2.64 16.15 -4.36
C SER A 254 -2.28 15.73 -5.79
N THR A 255 -1.19 15.02 -5.96
CA THR A 255 -0.79 14.44 -7.25
C THR A 255 -1.26 13.00 -7.45
N ALA A 256 -1.22 12.18 -6.40
CA ALA A 256 -1.54 10.76 -6.49
C ALA A 256 -3.04 10.49 -6.69
N ILE A 257 -3.94 11.29 -6.10
CA ILE A 257 -5.39 11.14 -6.27
C ILE A 257 -5.82 11.44 -7.71
N PRO A 258 -5.45 12.58 -8.32
CA PRO A 258 -5.74 12.83 -9.73
C PRO A 258 -5.17 11.77 -10.67
N GLN A 259 -3.95 11.31 -10.42
CA GLN A 259 -3.33 10.23 -11.22
C GLN A 259 -4.10 8.91 -11.08
N ALA A 260 -4.52 8.57 -9.86
CA ALA A 260 -5.32 7.37 -9.61
C ALA A 260 -6.68 7.41 -10.33
N GLU A 261 -7.38 8.54 -10.30
CA GLU A 261 -8.62 8.73 -11.04
C GLU A 261 -8.41 8.71 -12.56
N SER A 262 -7.33 9.32 -13.04
CA SER A 262 -6.98 9.26 -14.46
C SER A 262 -6.75 7.84 -14.95
N ILE A 263 -6.06 7.02 -14.15
CA ILE A 263 -5.83 5.60 -14.47
C ILE A 263 -7.14 4.81 -14.45
N MET A 264 -7.95 4.98 -13.40
CA MET A 264 -9.11 4.11 -13.15
C MET A 264 -10.39 4.55 -13.86
N LEU A 265 -10.58 5.86 -14.03
CA LEU A 265 -11.81 6.45 -14.55
C LEU A 265 -11.59 7.20 -15.87
N GLY A 266 -10.35 7.35 -16.33
CA GLY A 266 -10.02 8.13 -17.54
C GLY A 266 -10.29 9.64 -17.38
N VAL A 267 -10.44 10.15 -16.14
CA VAL A 267 -10.82 11.54 -15.87
C VAL A 267 -9.67 12.27 -15.20
N SER A 268 -9.35 13.45 -15.72
CA SER A 268 -8.34 14.33 -15.11
C SER A 268 -9.03 15.43 -14.31
N ARG A 269 -8.90 15.38 -12.98
CA ARG A 269 -9.45 16.35 -12.02
C ARG A 269 -8.39 16.71 -11.00
N THR A 270 -8.55 17.86 -10.37
CA THR A 270 -7.79 18.19 -9.17
C THR A 270 -8.33 17.42 -7.97
N MET A 271 -7.53 17.25 -6.92
CA MET A 271 -7.95 16.58 -5.70
C MET A 271 -9.22 17.21 -5.08
N ALA A 272 -9.31 18.54 -5.11
CA ALA A 272 -10.48 19.26 -4.59
C ALA A 272 -11.76 18.99 -5.42
N GLU A 273 -11.62 18.92 -6.74
CA GLU A 273 -12.73 18.56 -7.64
C GLU A 273 -13.16 17.12 -7.44
N SER A 274 -12.23 16.20 -7.28
CA SER A 274 -12.50 14.79 -6.99
C SER A 274 -13.27 14.62 -5.69
N LEU A 275 -12.87 15.33 -4.64
CA LEU A 275 -13.58 15.31 -3.35
C LEU A 275 -14.98 15.90 -3.45
N ARG A 276 -15.15 17.03 -4.15
CA ARG A 276 -16.48 17.61 -4.40
C ARG A 276 -17.39 16.66 -5.17
N GLN A 277 -16.86 16.06 -6.23
CA GLN A 277 -17.58 15.06 -7.03
C GLN A 277 -18.06 13.91 -6.16
N SER A 278 -17.17 13.35 -5.34
CA SER A 278 -17.48 12.24 -4.45
C SER A 278 -18.53 12.60 -3.41
N LEU A 279 -18.46 13.79 -2.81
CA LEU A 279 -19.46 14.30 -1.87
C LEU A 279 -20.83 14.46 -2.52
N MET A 280 -20.88 15.04 -3.72
CA MET A 280 -22.14 15.20 -4.46
C MET A 280 -22.74 13.86 -4.82
N MET A 281 -21.95 12.95 -5.36
CA MET A 281 -22.39 11.59 -5.72
C MET A 281 -22.88 10.79 -4.51
N SER A 282 -22.26 10.96 -3.33
CA SER A 282 -22.70 10.27 -2.11
C SER A 282 -24.02 10.81 -1.52
N ALA A 283 -24.30 12.10 -1.74
CA ALA A 283 -25.49 12.75 -1.20
C ALA A 283 -26.77 12.50 -2.01
N ILE A 284 -26.64 12.28 -3.32
CA ILE A 284 -27.81 12.14 -4.23
C ILE A 284 -28.71 10.96 -3.86
N PRO A 285 -28.21 9.72 -3.65
CA PRO A 285 -29.07 8.59 -3.28
C PRO A 285 -29.71 8.75 -1.92
N ASP A 286 -28.94 9.17 -0.91
CA ASP A 286 -29.44 9.36 0.45
C ASP A 286 -30.60 10.38 0.48
N THR A 287 -30.46 11.49 -0.28
CA THR A 287 -31.49 12.54 -0.39
C THR A 287 -32.67 12.11 -1.24
N THR A 288 -32.46 11.36 -2.31
CA THR A 288 -33.57 10.86 -3.16
C THR A 288 -34.44 9.88 -2.40
N MET A 289 -33.86 9.00 -1.59
CA MET A 289 -34.59 8.09 -0.71
C MET A 289 -35.38 8.83 0.36
N THR A 290 -34.79 9.82 1.01
CA THR A 290 -35.47 10.63 2.04
C THR A 290 -36.60 11.50 1.45
N PHE A 291 -36.39 12.04 0.25
CA PHE A 291 -37.40 12.79 -0.48
C PHE A 291 -38.60 11.91 -0.86
N ALA A 292 -38.38 10.74 -1.39
CA ALA A 292 -39.44 9.78 -1.73
C ALA A 292 -40.27 9.38 -0.49
N ALA A 293 -39.61 9.18 0.65
CA ALA A 293 -40.30 8.90 1.92
C ALA A 293 -41.18 10.08 2.40
N LYS A 294 -40.73 11.32 2.23
CA LYS A 294 -41.47 12.54 2.60
C LYS A 294 -42.70 12.78 1.72
N VAL A 295 -42.64 12.41 0.45
CA VAL A 295 -43.74 12.61 -0.53
C VAL A 295 -44.74 11.45 -0.50
N GLY A 296 -44.50 10.41 0.30
CA GLY A 296 -45.41 9.27 0.46
C GLY A 296 -45.54 8.40 -0.78
N GLN A 297 -44.61 8.53 -1.72
CA GLN A 297 -44.55 7.69 -2.91
C GLN A 297 -43.60 6.52 -2.69
N ALA A 298 -43.93 5.35 -3.28
CA ALA A 298 -42.98 4.23 -3.36
C ALA A 298 -41.65 4.72 -3.96
N PRO A 299 -40.49 4.15 -3.57
CA PRO A 299 -39.20 4.65 -4.00
C PRO A 299 -39.21 4.79 -5.53
N LEU A 300 -39.16 6.05 -5.96
CA LEU A 300 -39.22 6.43 -7.37
C LEU A 300 -38.18 5.65 -8.17
N SER A 301 -38.60 5.09 -9.29
CA SER A 301 -37.74 4.26 -10.16
C SER A 301 -36.40 4.90 -10.48
N ALA A 302 -36.36 6.23 -10.50
CA ALA A 302 -35.11 7.01 -10.68
C ALA A 302 -34.16 6.92 -9.47
N GLY A 303 -34.67 7.04 -8.24
CA GLY A 303 -33.86 6.90 -7.03
C GLY A 303 -33.34 5.45 -6.86
N VAL A 304 -34.20 4.49 -7.21
CA VAL A 304 -33.84 3.06 -7.21
C VAL A 304 -32.80 2.77 -8.29
N ALA A 305 -32.89 3.38 -9.47
CA ALA A 305 -31.90 3.21 -10.54
C ALA A 305 -30.52 3.79 -10.13
N ILE A 306 -30.48 4.98 -9.54
CA ILE A 306 -29.25 5.60 -9.02
C ILE A 306 -28.70 4.79 -7.85
N ALA A 307 -29.54 4.36 -6.91
CA ALA A 307 -29.14 3.51 -5.80
C ALA A 307 -28.68 2.12 -6.26
N ARG A 308 -29.27 1.56 -7.33
CA ARG A 308 -28.82 0.30 -7.93
C ARG A 308 -27.50 0.45 -8.66
N SER A 309 -27.29 1.50 -9.45
CA SER A 309 -25.99 1.72 -10.10
C SER A 309 -24.87 1.87 -9.08
N GLN A 310 -25.12 2.63 -7.99
CA GLN A 310 -24.17 2.74 -6.88
C GLN A 310 -24.08 1.45 -6.04
N GLY A 311 -25.18 0.73 -5.86
CA GLY A 311 -25.21 -0.57 -5.18
C GLY A 311 -24.46 -1.64 -5.97
N ASN A 312 -24.58 -1.65 -7.29
CA ASN A 312 -23.80 -2.54 -8.16
C ASN A 312 -22.32 -2.19 -8.12
N LEU A 313 -21.98 -0.89 -8.21
CA LEU A 313 -20.61 -0.42 -7.98
C LEU A 313 -20.11 -0.81 -6.58
N ALA A 314 -20.91 -0.64 -5.54
CA ALA A 314 -20.54 -1.00 -4.17
C ALA A 314 -20.44 -2.52 -3.96
N SER A 315 -21.29 -3.34 -4.61
CA SER A 315 -21.20 -4.80 -4.52
C SER A 315 -20.00 -5.35 -5.31
N GLU A 316 -19.72 -4.78 -6.46
CA GLU A 316 -18.51 -5.09 -7.23
C GLU A 316 -17.25 -4.68 -6.48
N ILE A 317 -17.30 -3.53 -5.80
CA ILE A 317 -16.27 -3.07 -4.87
C ILE A 317 -16.15 -4.02 -3.65
N ASN A 318 -17.24 -4.59 -3.11
CA ASN A 318 -17.18 -5.54 -2.00
C ASN A 318 -16.55 -6.89 -2.40
N TYR A 319 -16.81 -7.39 -3.59
CA TYR A 319 -16.05 -8.52 -4.14
C TYR A 319 -14.57 -8.17 -4.34
N ARG A 320 -14.29 -6.93 -4.72
CA ARG A 320 -12.93 -6.40 -4.82
C ARG A 320 -12.29 -6.20 -3.44
N THR A 321 -13.03 -5.88 -2.37
CA THR A 321 -12.48 -5.77 -1.00
C THR A 321 -11.96 -7.11 -0.48
N LEU A 322 -12.55 -8.23 -0.85
CA LEU A 322 -12.02 -9.55 -0.50
C LEU A 322 -10.67 -9.79 -1.21
N SER A 323 -10.56 -9.41 -2.48
CA SER A 323 -9.29 -9.43 -3.22
C SER A 323 -8.29 -8.40 -2.67
N GLU A 324 -8.78 -7.26 -2.19
CA GLU A 324 -7.97 -6.21 -1.57
C GLU A 324 -7.42 -6.65 -0.20
N MET A 325 -8.20 -7.38 0.59
CA MET A 325 -7.71 -8.02 1.82
C MET A 325 -6.59 -9.02 1.51
N ALA A 326 -6.77 -9.87 0.50
CA ALA A 326 -5.73 -10.79 0.07
C ALA A 326 -4.47 -10.04 -0.44
N ARG A 327 -4.65 -9.00 -1.24
CA ARG A 327 -3.57 -8.17 -1.76
C ARG A 327 -2.84 -7.38 -0.67
N SER A 328 -3.53 -6.90 0.35
CA SER A 328 -2.91 -6.22 1.49
C SER A 328 -2.19 -7.20 2.44
N ALA A 329 -2.60 -8.45 2.47
CA ALA A 329 -1.97 -9.50 3.26
C ALA A 329 -0.63 -9.96 2.67
N LEU A 330 -0.50 -10.01 1.34
CA LEU A 330 0.71 -10.49 0.66
C LEU A 330 1.98 -9.72 1.04
N PRO A 331 2.01 -8.36 1.00
CA PRO A 331 3.20 -7.61 1.42
C PRO A 331 3.52 -7.80 2.91
N LYS A 332 2.49 -7.89 3.76
CA LYS A 332 2.68 -8.16 5.19
C LYS A 332 3.26 -9.55 5.43
N LEU A 333 2.75 -10.56 4.72
CA LEU A 333 3.26 -11.92 4.80
C LEU A 333 4.72 -11.99 4.34
N ARG A 334 5.05 -11.34 3.24
CA ARG A 334 6.44 -11.20 2.78
C ARG A 334 7.33 -10.61 3.88
N ASN A 335 6.92 -9.51 4.50
CA ASN A 335 7.69 -8.84 5.53
C ASN A 335 7.89 -9.74 6.76
N ILE A 336 6.88 -10.50 7.17
CA ILE A 336 6.97 -11.49 8.27
C ILE A 336 7.95 -12.60 7.89
N LEU A 337 7.88 -13.13 6.69
CA LEU A 337 8.78 -14.18 6.21
C LEU A 337 10.23 -13.67 6.15
N GLU A 338 10.47 -12.48 5.58
CA GLU A 338 11.79 -11.86 5.52
C GLU A 338 12.39 -11.66 6.91
N PHE A 339 11.59 -11.11 7.83
CA PHE A 339 11.95 -10.93 9.24
C PHE A 339 12.32 -12.27 9.90
N THR A 340 11.51 -13.31 9.69
CA THR A 340 11.75 -14.64 10.24
C THR A 340 13.02 -15.26 9.67
N VAL A 341 13.21 -15.21 8.36
CA VAL A 341 14.39 -15.78 7.71
C VAL A 341 15.67 -15.12 8.19
N ILE A 342 15.71 -13.78 8.25
CA ILE A 342 16.86 -13.05 8.78
C ILE A 342 17.08 -13.38 10.25
N GLY A 343 16.03 -13.42 11.06
CA GLY A 343 16.09 -13.71 12.49
C GLY A 343 16.59 -15.13 12.83
N LEU A 344 16.38 -16.09 11.94
CA LEU A 344 16.87 -17.46 12.10
C LEU A 344 18.38 -17.62 11.90
N TRP A 345 19.08 -16.61 11.39
CA TRP A 345 20.51 -16.69 11.12
C TRP A 345 21.36 -17.27 12.25
N PRO A 346 21.23 -16.87 13.52
CA PRO A 346 22.07 -17.40 14.58
C PRO A 346 21.93 -18.93 14.72
N MET A 347 20.71 -19.47 14.55
CA MET A 347 20.46 -20.92 14.58
C MET A 347 21.04 -21.63 13.35
N VAL A 348 20.86 -21.06 12.18
CA VAL A 348 21.40 -21.59 10.93
C VAL A 348 22.92 -21.64 10.98
N PHE A 349 23.55 -20.60 11.54
CA PHE A 349 25.01 -20.57 11.68
C PHE A 349 25.53 -21.67 12.63
N LEU A 350 24.83 -21.97 13.73
CA LEU A 350 25.12 -23.11 14.60
C LEU A 350 25.03 -24.43 13.83
N MET A 351 23.98 -24.61 13.03
CA MET A 351 23.82 -25.82 12.19
C MET A 351 24.94 -25.96 11.17
N MET A 352 25.36 -24.85 10.54
CA MET A 352 26.47 -24.84 9.58
C MET A 352 27.78 -25.30 10.23
N LEU A 353 28.08 -24.81 11.43
CA LEU A 353 29.28 -25.20 12.18
C LEU A 353 29.22 -26.66 12.62
N GLY A 354 28.10 -27.11 13.18
CA GLY A 354 27.94 -28.47 13.67
C GLY A 354 28.04 -29.53 12.58
N THR A 355 27.55 -29.24 11.36
CA THR A 355 27.54 -30.17 10.25
C THR A 355 28.88 -30.17 9.42
N GLY A 356 29.74 -29.17 9.63
CA GLY A 356 31.01 -29.05 8.94
C GLY A 356 30.88 -29.07 7.43
N THR A 357 31.29 -30.17 6.74
CA THR A 357 31.17 -30.30 5.29
C THR A 357 29.73 -30.25 4.77
N GLY A 358 28.77 -30.68 5.58
CA GLY A 358 27.32 -30.52 5.33
C GLY A 358 26.82 -29.06 5.45
N GLY A 359 27.60 -28.20 6.08
CA GLY A 359 27.26 -26.79 6.29
C GLY A 359 27.05 -26.04 4.98
N ALA A 360 27.72 -26.43 3.88
CA ALA A 360 27.48 -25.83 2.58
C ALA A 360 26.05 -26.09 2.06
N MET A 361 25.46 -27.25 2.33
CA MET A 361 24.06 -27.55 1.98
C MET A 361 23.09 -26.67 2.79
N VAL A 362 23.33 -26.54 4.11
CA VAL A 362 22.53 -25.65 4.98
C VAL A 362 22.64 -24.21 4.51
N CYS A 363 23.84 -23.73 4.22
CA CYS A 363 24.10 -22.41 3.67
C CYS A 363 23.33 -22.16 2.37
N ARG A 364 23.42 -23.08 1.42
CA ARG A 364 22.70 -23.01 0.14
C ARG A 364 21.18 -22.95 0.35
N ALA A 365 20.64 -23.82 1.19
CA ALA A 365 19.20 -23.86 1.48
C ALA A 365 18.73 -22.53 2.09
N TYR A 366 19.47 -22.01 3.06
CA TYR A 366 19.17 -20.75 3.72
C TYR A 366 19.17 -19.56 2.74
N PHE A 367 20.22 -19.40 1.94
CA PHE A 367 20.28 -18.29 0.99
C PHE A 367 19.29 -18.46 -0.16
N THR A 368 18.97 -19.69 -0.58
CA THR A 368 17.89 -19.91 -1.54
C THR A 368 16.55 -19.43 -0.98
N LEU A 369 16.27 -19.69 0.31
CA LEU A 369 15.07 -19.22 0.98
C LEU A 369 15.05 -17.68 1.07
N LEU A 370 16.17 -17.06 1.46
CA LEU A 370 16.30 -15.60 1.54
C LEU A 370 16.07 -14.93 0.18
N ILE A 371 16.67 -15.48 -0.90
CA ILE A 371 16.45 -15.01 -2.28
C ILE A 371 14.97 -15.15 -2.65
N SER A 372 14.36 -16.31 -2.37
CA SER A 372 12.95 -16.56 -2.71
C SER A 372 12.01 -15.54 -2.07
N VAL A 373 12.23 -15.22 -0.80
CA VAL A 373 11.40 -14.20 -0.08
C VAL A 373 11.66 -12.79 -0.63
N SER A 374 12.91 -12.47 -0.94
CA SER A 374 13.27 -11.16 -1.50
C SER A 374 12.69 -10.93 -2.90
N LEU A 375 12.55 -11.98 -3.72
CA LEU A 375 11.96 -11.90 -5.06
C LEU A 375 10.44 -11.63 -5.05
N TRP A 376 9.79 -11.71 -3.90
CA TRP A 376 8.36 -11.35 -3.82
C TRP A 376 8.10 -9.89 -4.16
N ALA A 377 9.03 -8.97 -3.89
CA ALA A 377 8.85 -7.55 -4.20
C ALA A 377 8.73 -7.30 -5.72
N PRO A 378 9.67 -7.74 -6.59
CA PRO A 378 9.51 -7.58 -8.03
C PRO A 378 8.31 -8.36 -8.60
N ILE A 379 7.99 -9.55 -8.07
CA ILE A 379 6.78 -10.30 -8.46
C ILE A 379 5.53 -9.49 -8.11
N THR A 380 5.49 -8.85 -6.93
CA THR A 380 4.37 -8.02 -6.52
C THR A 380 4.21 -6.79 -7.42
N ALA A 381 5.30 -6.18 -7.89
CA ALA A 381 5.24 -5.08 -8.85
C ALA A 381 4.63 -5.53 -10.20
N ILE A 382 5.00 -6.71 -10.70
CA ILE A 382 4.41 -7.29 -11.92
C ILE A 382 2.91 -7.56 -11.72
N ILE A 383 2.53 -8.18 -10.60
CA ILE A 383 1.13 -8.45 -10.27
C ILE A 383 0.34 -7.15 -10.16
N ASN A 384 0.92 -6.12 -9.53
CA ASN A 384 0.30 -4.80 -9.40
C ASN A 384 0.00 -4.20 -10.77
N TYR A 385 0.96 -4.21 -11.68
CA TYR A 385 0.78 -3.75 -13.06
C TYR A 385 -0.33 -4.52 -13.78
N LEU A 386 -0.27 -5.86 -13.79
CA LEU A 386 -1.28 -6.70 -14.43
C LEU A 386 -2.68 -6.44 -13.87
N THR A 387 -2.80 -6.31 -12.56
CA THR A 387 -4.08 -6.04 -11.91
C THR A 387 -4.68 -4.70 -12.33
N LEU A 388 -3.85 -3.65 -12.39
CA LEU A 388 -4.32 -2.32 -12.79
C LEU A 388 -4.81 -2.33 -14.25
N HIS A 389 -4.14 -3.06 -15.14
CA HIS A 389 -4.52 -3.12 -16.56
C HIS A 389 -5.72 -4.02 -16.84
N LEU A 390 -5.82 -5.18 -16.16
CA LEU A 390 -6.97 -6.08 -16.32
C LEU A 390 -8.27 -5.50 -15.76
N ASP A 391 -8.20 -4.67 -14.73
CA ASP A 391 -9.38 -4.04 -14.13
C ASP A 391 -9.85 -2.79 -14.90
N MET A 392 -9.06 -2.27 -15.85
CA MET A 392 -9.46 -1.10 -16.67
C MET A 392 -10.46 -1.46 -17.79
N GLU A 393 -10.40 -2.66 -18.36
CA GLU A 393 -11.32 -3.05 -19.44
C GLU A 393 -12.80 -3.05 -19.04
N PRO A 394 -13.22 -3.67 -17.93
CA PRO A 394 -14.63 -3.67 -17.55
C PRO A 394 -15.13 -2.30 -17.06
N MET A 395 -14.28 -1.45 -16.51
CA MET A 395 -14.70 -0.10 -16.07
C MET A 395 -14.92 0.84 -17.25
N ASN A 396 -14.10 0.77 -18.29
CA ASN A 396 -14.32 1.53 -19.51
C ASN A 396 -15.60 1.11 -20.25
N GLN A 397 -16.03 -0.16 -20.14
CA GLN A 397 -17.29 -0.61 -20.68
C GLN A 397 -18.50 -0.09 -19.90
N LEU A 398 -18.37 0.03 -18.55
CA LEU A 398 -19.44 0.58 -17.70
C LEU A 398 -19.61 2.10 -17.83
N VAL A 399 -18.54 2.83 -18.18
CA VAL A 399 -18.58 4.27 -18.44
C VAL A 399 -19.15 4.57 -19.83
N ASN A 400 -19.00 3.64 -20.78
CA ASN A 400 -19.44 3.80 -22.18
C ASN A 400 -20.78 3.12 -22.49
N SER A 401 -21.40 2.43 -21.54
CA SER A 401 -22.75 1.82 -21.62
C SER A 401 -23.80 2.65 -20.87
#